data_0edcf4bccfa9dda4b74f8bdd191d90aa
#
_entry.id   0edcf4bccfa9dda4b74f8bdd191d90aa
#
_cell.length_a   1.000
_cell.length_b   1.000
_cell.length_c   1.000
_cell.angle_alpha   90.00
_cell.angle_beta   90.00
_cell.angle_gamma   90.00
#
_symmetry.space_group_name_H-M   'P 1'
#
loop_
_entity.id
_entity.type
_entity.pdbx_description
1 polymer ?
#
loop_
_entity_poly.entity_id
_entity_poly.type
_entity_poly.pdbx_seq_one_letter_code
_entity_poly.pdbx_strand_id
1 'polypeptide(L)'
;RAMIHSNAILGIIPKGSGNGLARELHIPMDVKRAIDLIAKGHVTTIDCCRANGQVFFCTCGVGFDAAVSQKFANEKRRGSLTYIKNTIEEYLSYKPEPYELVVDNQTIKEKAFLVACANASQYGNNAFIAPHANIQDGRMDVTILSPFMPLDIAPLAIQLFTKQIDRNSKIKTMKAQQVTIIRQHPGVMHLDGEPIMADRRIDITVEPKA
;
A
#
# COMPACT_ATOMS: atom_id res chain seq x y z
N ARG A 1 -2.28 -1.34 -15.76
CA ARG A 1 -1.99 -2.80 -15.72
C ARG A 1 -1.81 -3.39 -17.12
N ALA A 2 -2.63 -3.02 -18.12
CA ALA A 2 -2.57 -3.55 -19.48
C ALA A 2 -1.32 -3.11 -20.30
N MET A 3 -0.56 -2.14 -19.82
CA MET A 3 0.61 -1.59 -20.52
C MET A 3 1.95 -2.18 -20.06
N ILE A 4 1.94 -3.06 -19.07
CA ILE A 4 3.15 -3.69 -18.54
C ILE A 4 3.83 -4.50 -19.65
N HIS A 5 5.16 -4.44 -19.69
CA HIS A 5 6.00 -5.05 -20.75
C HIS A 5 5.68 -4.56 -22.18
N SER A 6 5.02 -3.42 -22.31
CA SER A 6 4.85 -2.76 -23.62
C SER A 6 5.79 -1.55 -23.74
N ASN A 7 6.03 -1.11 -24.98
CA ASN A 7 6.78 0.13 -25.23
C ASN A 7 5.93 1.40 -25.05
N ALA A 8 4.74 1.28 -24.48
CA ALA A 8 3.82 2.40 -24.30
C ALA A 8 4.22 3.24 -23.08
N ILE A 9 4.18 4.55 -23.23
CA ILE A 9 4.47 5.52 -22.16
C ILE A 9 3.15 6.00 -21.56
N LEU A 10 3.02 5.90 -20.23
CA LEU A 10 1.86 6.37 -19.49
C LEU A 10 2.06 7.81 -19.00
N GLY A 11 1.22 8.72 -19.45
CA GLY A 11 1.08 10.05 -18.84
C GLY A 11 -0.02 10.05 -17.78
N ILE A 12 0.26 10.62 -16.59
CA ILE A 12 -0.67 10.65 -15.47
C ILE A 12 -1.13 12.09 -15.21
N ILE A 13 -2.45 12.32 -15.22
CA ILE A 13 -3.09 13.56 -14.77
C ILE A 13 -3.86 13.22 -13.48
N PRO A 14 -3.41 13.67 -12.29
CA PRO A 14 -4.00 13.27 -11.03
C PRO A 14 -5.38 13.93 -10.82
N LYS A 15 -6.43 13.11 -10.79
CA LYS A 15 -7.83 13.50 -10.55
C LYS A 15 -8.52 12.64 -9.50
N GLY A 16 -7.84 11.64 -8.98
CA GLY A 16 -8.35 10.77 -7.91
C GLY A 16 -8.30 11.44 -6.54
N SER A 17 -8.82 10.76 -5.52
CA SER A 17 -8.80 11.23 -4.13
C SER A 17 -7.43 11.06 -3.45
N GLY A 18 -6.71 9.97 -3.71
CA GLY A 18 -5.42 9.65 -3.07
C GLY A 18 -4.22 9.99 -3.92
N ASN A 19 -4.30 9.66 -5.22
CA ASN A 19 -3.25 9.87 -6.22
C ASN A 19 -1.87 9.33 -5.79
N GLY A 20 -1.83 8.13 -5.17
CA GLY A 20 -0.62 7.56 -4.58
C GLY A 20 0.54 7.49 -5.56
N LEU A 21 0.34 6.86 -6.73
CA LEU A 21 1.38 6.74 -7.76
C LEU A 21 1.85 8.10 -8.30
N ALA A 22 0.92 9.03 -8.55
CA ALA A 22 1.31 10.36 -9.03
C ALA A 22 2.15 11.13 -7.99
N ARG A 23 1.82 11.00 -6.70
CA ARG A 23 2.59 11.61 -5.62
C ARG A 23 3.96 10.97 -5.46
N GLU A 24 4.05 9.65 -5.59
CA GLU A 24 5.33 8.92 -5.55
C GLU A 24 6.26 9.36 -6.68
N LEU A 25 5.71 9.54 -7.87
CA LEU A 25 6.45 10.01 -9.06
C LEU A 25 6.61 11.55 -9.10
N HIS A 26 6.28 12.26 -8.02
CA HIS A 26 6.37 13.71 -7.92
C HIS A 26 5.63 14.48 -9.02
N ILE A 27 4.57 13.87 -9.58
CA ILE A 27 3.72 14.51 -10.58
C ILE A 27 2.89 15.60 -9.88
N PRO A 28 2.88 16.84 -10.41
CA PRO A 28 2.08 17.93 -9.84
C PRO A 28 0.60 17.56 -9.74
N MET A 29 -0.05 17.88 -8.60
CA MET A 29 -1.48 17.66 -8.41
C MET A 29 -2.35 18.66 -9.18
N ASP A 30 -1.78 19.75 -9.66
CA ASP A 30 -2.41 20.70 -10.57
C ASP A 30 -2.42 20.15 -12.01
N VAL A 31 -3.59 20.19 -12.64
CA VAL A 31 -3.80 19.59 -13.97
C VAL A 31 -2.92 20.23 -15.04
N LYS A 32 -2.82 21.56 -15.05
CA LYS A 32 -2.02 22.28 -16.04
C LYS A 32 -0.54 21.92 -15.92
N ARG A 33 -0.02 21.94 -14.69
CA ARG A 33 1.37 21.58 -14.40
C ARG A 33 1.65 20.09 -14.73
N ALA A 34 0.69 19.20 -14.52
CA ALA A 34 0.83 17.80 -14.91
C ALA A 34 0.91 17.64 -16.42
N ILE A 35 0.09 18.36 -17.19
CA ILE A 35 0.16 18.39 -18.65
C ILE A 35 1.49 18.99 -19.12
N ASP A 36 1.93 20.09 -18.54
CA ASP A 36 3.23 20.71 -18.84
C ASP A 36 4.40 19.76 -18.58
N LEU A 37 4.32 18.93 -17.52
CA LEU A 37 5.31 17.88 -17.24
C LEU A 37 5.32 16.80 -18.31
N ILE A 38 4.14 16.31 -18.72
CA ILE A 38 4.01 15.32 -19.82
C ILE A 38 4.60 15.89 -21.11
N ALA A 39 4.32 17.15 -21.44
CA ALA A 39 4.83 17.81 -22.65
C ALA A 39 6.37 17.94 -22.67
N LYS A 40 7.02 17.97 -21.48
CA LYS A 40 8.49 17.97 -21.39
C LYS A 40 9.13 16.62 -21.75
N GLY A 41 8.35 15.55 -21.81
CA GLY A 41 8.80 14.24 -22.28
C GLY A 41 9.79 13.51 -21.38
N HIS A 42 9.88 13.87 -20.09
CA HIS A 42 10.68 13.10 -19.12
C HIS A 42 10.02 11.76 -18.81
N VAL A 43 10.67 10.67 -19.18
CA VAL A 43 10.19 9.30 -18.98
C VAL A 43 11.03 8.63 -17.90
N THR A 44 10.36 7.89 -17.01
CA THR A 44 11.01 7.03 -16.04
C THR A 44 10.39 5.64 -16.07
N THR A 45 11.23 4.61 -15.89
CA THR A 45 10.77 3.23 -15.76
C THR A 45 10.64 2.90 -14.28
N ILE A 46 9.57 2.25 -13.90
CA ILE A 46 9.28 1.86 -12.53
C ILE A 46 9.13 0.36 -12.43
N ASP A 47 9.28 -0.15 -11.22
CA ASP A 47 8.95 -1.53 -10.91
C ASP A 47 7.43 -1.67 -10.75
N CYS A 48 6.93 -2.89 -10.93
CA CYS A 48 5.60 -3.26 -10.47
C CYS A 48 5.69 -4.51 -9.58
N CYS A 49 4.60 -4.82 -8.91
CA CYS A 49 4.52 -6.03 -8.11
C CYS A 49 3.32 -6.87 -8.52
N ARG A 50 3.37 -8.18 -8.23
CA ARG A 50 2.23 -9.09 -8.39
C ARG A 50 1.87 -9.76 -7.09
N ALA A 51 0.58 -9.79 -6.79
CA ALA A 51 0.04 -10.61 -5.72
C ALA A 51 -0.90 -11.66 -6.34
N ASN A 52 -0.57 -12.94 -6.22
CA ASN A 52 -1.25 -14.05 -6.90
C ASN A 52 -1.49 -13.78 -8.40
N GLY A 53 -0.48 -13.24 -9.09
CA GLY A 53 -0.53 -12.90 -10.51
C GLY A 53 -1.21 -11.57 -10.85
N GLN A 54 -1.92 -10.93 -9.92
CA GLN A 54 -2.54 -9.63 -10.13
C GLN A 54 -1.57 -8.49 -9.85
N VAL A 55 -1.45 -7.57 -10.79
CA VAL A 55 -0.49 -6.46 -10.73
C VAL A 55 -0.95 -5.32 -9.83
N PHE A 56 -0.01 -4.76 -9.07
CA PHE A 56 -0.17 -3.49 -8.37
C PHE A 56 1.10 -2.62 -8.51
N PHE A 57 0.97 -1.31 -8.31
CA PHE A 57 2.06 -0.35 -8.49
C PHE A 57 2.47 0.35 -7.21
N CYS A 58 1.53 0.53 -6.27
CA CYS A 58 1.81 1.24 -5.03
C CYS A 58 1.90 0.26 -3.86
N THR A 59 0.78 -0.27 -3.43
CA THR A 59 0.70 -1.07 -2.21
C THR A 59 -0.28 -2.24 -2.35
N CYS A 60 0.05 -3.33 -1.68
CA CYS A 60 -0.83 -4.46 -1.44
C CYS A 60 -0.87 -4.71 0.06
N GLY A 61 -2.00 -5.09 0.62
CA GLY A 61 -2.05 -5.35 2.05
C GLY A 61 -3.20 -6.23 2.49
N VAL A 62 -3.03 -6.81 3.67
CA VAL A 62 -4.02 -7.62 4.37
C VAL A 62 -4.20 -7.11 5.79
N GLY A 63 -5.35 -7.36 6.36
CA GLY A 63 -5.64 -6.91 7.70
C GLY A 63 -6.48 -5.65 7.70
N PHE A 64 -6.18 -4.74 8.60
CA PHE A 64 -6.97 -3.54 8.82
C PHE A 64 -7.08 -2.63 7.59
N ASP A 65 -6.00 -2.44 6.85
CA ASP A 65 -6.00 -1.62 5.63
C ASP A 65 -6.88 -2.20 4.52
N ALA A 66 -6.92 -3.52 4.39
CA ALA A 66 -7.83 -4.21 3.47
C ALA A 66 -9.30 -4.08 3.91
N ALA A 67 -9.58 -4.17 5.22
CA ALA A 67 -10.90 -3.97 5.78
C ALA A 67 -11.40 -2.53 5.54
N VAL A 68 -10.55 -1.54 5.76
CA VAL A 68 -10.85 -0.12 5.45
C VAL A 68 -11.11 0.07 3.96
N SER A 69 -10.29 -0.54 3.08
CA SER A 69 -10.48 -0.46 1.63
C SER A 69 -11.83 -1.05 1.19
N GLN A 70 -12.24 -2.18 1.78
CA GLN A 70 -13.53 -2.81 1.51
C GLN A 70 -14.71 -1.92 1.94
N LYS A 71 -14.63 -1.32 3.13
CA LYS A 71 -15.65 -0.42 3.63
C LYS A 71 -15.81 0.80 2.70
N PHE A 72 -14.67 1.34 2.25
CA PHE A 72 -14.61 2.49 1.35
C PHE A 72 -15.19 2.22 -0.05
N ALA A 73 -14.94 1.02 -0.60
CA ALA A 73 -15.45 0.63 -1.91
C ALA A 73 -16.99 0.59 -1.95
N ASN A 74 -17.61 0.32 -0.81
CA ASN A 74 -19.07 0.22 -0.67
C ASN A 74 -19.75 1.58 -0.41
N GLU A 75 -18.99 2.66 -0.20
CA GLU A 75 -19.59 3.97 0.13
C GLU A 75 -19.82 4.86 -1.08
N LYS A 76 -21.04 5.46 -1.12
CA LYS A 76 -21.46 6.40 -2.18
C LYS A 76 -20.84 7.81 -2.02
N ARG A 77 -20.42 8.19 -0.81
CA ARG A 77 -19.84 9.52 -0.52
C ARG A 77 -18.35 9.41 -0.26
N ARG A 78 -17.56 10.02 -1.13
CA ARG A 78 -16.09 10.12 -1.00
C ARG A 78 -15.72 11.46 -0.37
N GLY A 79 -14.99 11.44 0.76
CA GLY A 79 -14.49 12.65 1.43
C GLY A 79 -13.56 12.31 2.59
N SER A 80 -12.67 13.22 2.95
CA SER A 80 -11.66 12.99 4.00
C SER A 80 -12.28 12.73 5.38
N LEU A 81 -13.38 13.42 5.73
CA LEU A 81 -14.08 13.20 7.00
C LEU A 81 -14.76 11.83 7.07
N THR A 82 -15.36 11.37 5.96
CA THR A 82 -15.95 10.04 5.86
C THR A 82 -14.85 8.97 6.02
N TYR A 83 -13.67 9.20 5.44
CA TYR A 83 -12.52 8.32 5.60
C TYR A 83 -12.10 8.18 7.07
N ILE A 84 -11.91 9.29 7.78
CA ILE A 84 -11.50 9.28 9.19
C ILE A 84 -12.53 8.56 10.05
N LYS A 85 -13.82 8.86 9.88
CA LYS A 85 -14.92 8.21 10.62
C LYS A 85 -14.89 6.71 10.42
N ASN A 86 -14.84 6.23 9.17
CA ASN A 86 -14.86 4.81 8.85
C ASN A 86 -13.62 4.08 9.35
N THR A 87 -12.46 4.72 9.28
CA THR A 87 -11.23 4.17 9.82
C THR A 87 -11.32 3.96 11.33
N ILE A 88 -11.91 4.92 12.07
CA ILE A 88 -12.12 4.81 13.52
C ILE A 88 -13.15 3.71 13.85
N GLU A 89 -14.28 3.68 13.15
CA GLU A 89 -15.28 2.65 13.35
C GLU A 89 -14.75 1.24 13.06
N GLU A 90 -13.97 1.10 11.99
CA GLU A 90 -13.33 -0.17 11.65
C GLU A 90 -12.30 -0.57 12.69
N TYR A 91 -11.50 0.37 13.20
CA TYR A 91 -10.54 0.10 14.29
C TYR A 91 -11.23 -0.50 15.52
N LEU A 92 -12.38 0.01 15.92
CA LEU A 92 -13.10 -0.45 17.11
C LEU A 92 -13.64 -1.89 16.98
N SER A 93 -13.91 -2.33 15.76
CA SER A 93 -14.46 -3.67 15.47
C SER A 93 -13.39 -4.67 15.01
N TYR A 94 -12.26 -4.19 14.49
CA TYR A 94 -11.23 -5.03 13.89
C TYR A 94 -10.42 -5.81 14.95
N LYS A 95 -10.23 -7.11 14.67
CA LYS A 95 -9.40 -7.99 15.53
C LYS A 95 -8.14 -8.39 14.78
N PRO A 96 -6.95 -8.09 15.34
CA PRO A 96 -5.69 -8.55 14.75
C PRO A 96 -5.63 -10.07 14.61
N GLU A 97 -5.09 -10.54 13.49
CA GLU A 97 -5.01 -11.95 13.11
C GLU A 97 -3.57 -12.49 13.17
N PRO A 98 -3.38 -13.80 13.36
CA PRO A 98 -2.08 -14.42 13.21
C PRO A 98 -1.74 -14.59 11.72
N TYR A 99 -0.51 -14.23 11.37
CA TYR A 99 0.08 -14.41 10.05
C TYR A 99 1.37 -15.19 10.14
N GLU A 100 1.62 -16.03 9.15
CA GLU A 100 2.94 -16.56 8.84
C GLU A 100 3.42 -15.87 7.55
N LEU A 101 4.56 -15.20 7.64
CA LEU A 101 5.15 -14.47 6.53
C LEU A 101 6.47 -15.14 6.16
N VAL A 102 6.63 -15.48 4.89
CA VAL A 102 7.92 -15.89 4.34
C VAL A 102 8.44 -14.72 3.52
N VAL A 103 9.43 -14.02 4.04
CA VAL A 103 10.03 -12.83 3.43
C VAL A 103 11.40 -13.22 2.89
N ASP A 104 11.53 -13.36 1.58
CA ASP A 104 12.66 -14.02 0.91
C ASP A 104 12.93 -15.40 1.56
N ASN A 105 13.98 -15.52 2.37
CA ASN A 105 14.38 -16.77 3.04
C ASN A 105 14.08 -16.78 4.55
N GLN A 106 13.34 -15.79 5.08
CA GLN A 106 13.05 -15.67 6.50
C GLN A 106 11.56 -15.93 6.78
N THR A 107 11.29 -16.77 7.76
CA THR A 107 9.92 -17.02 8.22
C THR A 107 9.65 -16.26 9.51
N ILE A 108 8.57 -15.48 9.52
CA ILE A 108 8.09 -14.70 10.65
C ILE A 108 6.67 -15.16 10.98
N LYS A 109 6.42 -15.50 12.25
CA LYS A 109 5.08 -15.86 12.73
C LYS A 109 4.70 -14.87 13.82
N GLU A 110 3.71 -14.05 13.54
CA GLU A 110 3.23 -13.10 14.53
C GLU A 110 1.77 -12.67 14.30
N LYS A 111 1.17 -12.16 15.35
CA LYS A 111 -0.13 -11.52 15.28
C LYS A 111 0.05 -10.08 14.80
N ALA A 112 -0.62 -9.73 13.70
CA ALA A 112 -0.53 -8.38 13.14
C ALA A 112 -1.90 -7.73 13.02
N PHE A 113 -1.90 -6.41 13.14
CA PHE A 113 -3.05 -5.56 12.86
C PHE A 113 -3.20 -5.33 11.34
N LEU A 114 -2.07 -5.14 10.66
CA LEU A 114 -1.97 -5.14 9.20
C LEU A 114 -0.59 -5.65 8.74
N VAL A 115 -0.54 -6.13 7.51
CA VAL A 115 0.69 -6.41 6.77
C VAL A 115 0.56 -5.74 5.41
N ALA A 116 1.44 -4.78 5.13
CA ALA A 116 1.49 -4.07 3.86
C ALA A 116 2.78 -4.40 3.11
N CYS A 117 2.67 -4.72 1.83
CA CYS A 117 3.77 -4.85 0.89
C CYS A 117 3.73 -3.65 -0.05
N ALA A 118 4.75 -2.81 0.01
CA ALA A 118 4.78 -1.50 -0.61
C ALA A 118 5.91 -1.37 -1.64
N ASN A 119 5.56 -1.15 -2.88
CA ASN A 119 6.46 -0.74 -3.95
C ASN A 119 6.67 0.78 -3.95
N ALA A 120 5.62 1.53 -3.55
CA ALA A 120 5.64 2.97 -3.36
C ALA A 120 5.51 3.34 -1.88
N SER A 121 5.99 4.52 -1.49
CA SER A 121 6.11 4.91 -0.08
C SER A 121 4.77 5.12 0.63
N GLN A 122 3.66 5.32 -0.10
CA GLN A 122 2.41 5.79 0.47
C GLN A 122 1.17 5.14 -0.13
N TYR A 123 0.09 5.08 0.66
CA TYR A 123 -1.25 4.77 0.17
C TYR A 123 -1.86 5.87 -0.71
N GLY A 124 -1.33 7.09 -0.62
CA GLY A 124 -1.87 8.32 -1.17
C GLY A 124 -2.13 9.35 -0.08
N ASN A 125 -2.44 10.59 -0.48
CA ASN A 125 -2.69 11.72 0.44
C ASN A 125 -1.62 11.92 1.52
N ASN A 126 -0.36 11.57 1.21
CA ASN A 126 0.78 11.62 2.13
C ASN A 126 0.65 10.67 3.35
N ALA A 127 -0.12 9.59 3.24
CA ALA A 127 -0.15 8.52 4.24
C ALA A 127 0.97 7.51 3.95
N PHE A 128 2.15 7.71 4.56
CA PHE A 128 3.38 7.00 4.27
C PHE A 128 3.50 5.73 5.11
N ILE A 129 3.11 4.58 4.54
CA ILE A 129 3.20 3.27 5.20
C ILE A 129 4.62 2.67 5.11
N ALA A 130 5.37 3.04 4.10
CA ALA A 130 6.73 2.59 3.83
C ALA A 130 7.60 3.78 3.41
N PRO A 131 8.03 4.66 4.36
CA PRO A 131 8.67 5.94 4.04
C PRO A 131 9.94 5.84 3.18
N HIS A 132 10.61 4.67 3.19
CA HIS A 132 11.86 4.39 2.48
C HIS A 132 11.68 3.49 1.24
N ALA A 133 10.45 3.19 0.85
CA ALA A 133 10.18 2.45 -0.38
C ALA A 133 10.67 3.26 -1.59
N ASN A 134 11.23 2.52 -2.56
CA ASN A 134 11.73 3.10 -3.81
C ASN A 134 11.21 2.27 -4.98
N ILE A 135 10.36 2.87 -5.76
CA ILE A 135 9.66 2.25 -6.89
C ILE A 135 10.58 1.80 -8.05
N GLN A 136 11.92 1.89 -7.88
CA GLN A 136 12.93 1.57 -8.89
C GLN A 136 14.06 0.69 -8.37
N ASP A 137 14.03 0.18 -7.13
CA ASP A 137 15.14 -0.57 -6.53
C ASP A 137 15.01 -2.09 -6.66
N GLY A 138 13.97 -2.57 -7.34
CA GLY A 138 13.71 -4.00 -7.53
C GLY A 138 13.29 -4.70 -6.24
N ARG A 139 12.80 -3.98 -5.25
CA ARG A 139 12.37 -4.48 -3.95
C ARG A 139 11.05 -3.85 -3.52
N MET A 140 10.35 -4.54 -2.65
CA MET A 140 9.22 -3.98 -1.92
C MET A 140 9.58 -3.83 -0.44
N ASP A 141 8.97 -2.86 0.21
CA ASP A 141 9.04 -2.69 1.67
C ASP A 141 7.87 -3.43 2.31
N VAL A 142 8.16 -4.34 3.23
CA VAL A 142 7.16 -5.06 4.00
C VAL A 142 7.01 -4.36 5.34
N THR A 143 5.83 -3.82 5.61
CA THR A 143 5.50 -3.16 6.87
C THR A 143 4.50 -4.01 7.64
N ILE A 144 4.86 -4.39 8.85
CA ILE A 144 4.02 -5.16 9.77
C ILE A 144 3.68 -4.26 10.96
N LEU A 145 2.40 -4.00 11.18
CA LEU A 145 1.91 -3.30 12.37
C LEU A 145 1.38 -4.33 13.35
N SER A 146 2.06 -4.44 14.49
CA SER A 146 1.62 -5.27 15.62
C SER A 146 0.34 -4.72 16.26
N PRO A 147 -0.42 -5.51 17.04
CA PRO A 147 -1.54 -5.01 17.82
C PRO A 147 -1.13 -3.85 18.73
N PHE A 148 -1.98 -2.84 18.83
CA PHE A 148 -1.72 -1.63 19.61
C PHE A 148 -2.98 -1.17 20.37
N MET A 149 -2.81 -0.25 21.32
CA MET A 149 -3.90 0.24 22.17
C MET A 149 -4.47 1.55 21.61
N PRO A 150 -5.69 1.96 22.02
CA PRO A 150 -6.28 3.23 21.57
C PRO A 150 -5.39 4.46 21.77
N LEU A 151 -4.55 4.46 22.81
CA LEU A 151 -3.59 5.54 23.08
C LEU A 151 -2.48 5.65 22.01
N ASP A 152 -2.20 4.59 21.28
CA ASP A 152 -1.18 4.56 20.22
C ASP A 152 -1.71 5.14 18.91
N ILE A 153 -3.03 5.34 18.76
CA ILE A 153 -3.65 5.81 17.48
C ILE A 153 -3.10 7.17 17.06
N ALA A 154 -3.07 8.13 17.99
CA ALA A 154 -2.63 9.48 17.65
C ALA A 154 -1.13 9.54 17.28
N PRO A 155 -0.19 8.93 18.02
CA PRO A 155 1.20 8.81 17.59
C PRO A 155 1.36 8.10 16.23
N LEU A 156 0.69 6.96 16.02
CA LEU A 156 0.74 6.24 14.74
C LEU A 156 0.24 7.08 13.57
N ALA A 157 -0.89 7.79 13.76
CA ALA A 157 -1.43 8.67 12.74
C ALA A 157 -0.46 9.82 12.41
N ILE A 158 0.10 10.50 13.40
CA ILE A 158 1.09 11.56 13.20
C ILE A 158 2.30 11.01 12.44
N GLN A 159 2.85 9.87 12.85
CA GLN A 159 4.02 9.26 12.22
C GLN A 159 3.73 8.81 10.78
N LEU A 160 2.52 8.32 10.50
CA LEU A 160 2.09 7.94 9.15
C LEU A 160 2.13 9.14 8.19
N PHE A 161 1.68 10.33 8.64
CA PHE A 161 1.65 11.54 7.80
C PHE A 161 2.96 12.34 7.80
N THR A 162 3.87 12.05 8.75
CA THR A 162 5.18 12.74 8.85
C THR A 162 6.35 11.90 8.35
N LYS A 163 6.12 10.79 7.65
CA LYS A 163 7.15 9.85 7.17
C LYS A 163 8.01 9.25 8.29
N GLN A 164 7.43 8.99 9.44
CA GLN A 164 8.16 8.47 10.61
C GLN A 164 7.53 7.20 11.19
N ILE A 165 6.64 6.54 10.43
CA ILE A 165 5.91 5.35 10.89
C ILE A 165 6.87 4.20 11.27
N ASP A 166 7.97 4.06 10.56
CA ASP A 166 9.04 3.08 10.79
C ASP A 166 9.76 3.24 12.12
N ARG A 167 9.67 4.43 12.76
CA ARG A 167 10.23 4.69 14.10
C ARG A 167 9.35 4.20 15.23
N ASN A 168 8.12 3.78 14.94
CA ASN A 168 7.20 3.29 15.96
C ASN A 168 7.58 1.87 16.39
N SER A 169 7.61 1.63 17.71
CA SER A 169 7.96 0.31 18.27
C SER A 169 6.97 -0.81 17.92
N LYS A 170 5.77 -0.48 17.44
CA LYS A 170 4.76 -1.43 16.96
C LYS A 170 4.94 -1.78 15.47
N ILE A 171 5.85 -1.11 14.79
CA ILE A 171 6.13 -1.30 13.37
C ILE A 171 7.42 -2.09 13.19
N LYS A 172 7.36 -3.09 12.32
CA LYS A 172 8.54 -3.77 11.76
C LYS A 172 8.56 -3.50 10.26
N THR A 173 9.72 -3.14 9.74
CA THR A 173 9.93 -2.93 8.31
C THR A 173 11.08 -3.77 7.80
N MET A 174 10.95 -4.30 6.59
CA MET A 174 12.01 -5.04 5.92
C MET A 174 11.84 -4.93 4.41
N LYS A 175 12.95 -5.04 3.66
CA LYS A 175 12.92 -5.07 2.19
C LYS A 175 12.95 -6.51 1.69
N ALA A 176 12.18 -6.81 0.64
CA ALA A 176 12.10 -8.12 0.03
C ALA A 176 11.90 -8.06 -1.48
N GLN A 177 12.26 -9.14 -2.17
CA GLN A 177 11.88 -9.39 -3.56
C GLN A 177 10.66 -10.29 -3.66
N GLN A 178 10.49 -11.18 -2.69
CA GLN A 178 9.37 -12.12 -2.63
C GLN A 178 8.81 -12.18 -1.21
N VAL A 179 7.49 -12.22 -1.10
CA VAL A 179 6.78 -12.38 0.16
C VAL A 179 5.65 -13.37 -0.02
N THR A 180 5.57 -14.37 0.86
CA THR A 180 4.38 -15.20 1.00
C THR A 180 3.68 -14.83 2.30
N ILE A 181 2.42 -14.45 2.23
CA ILE A 181 1.55 -14.22 3.39
C ILE A 181 0.63 -15.44 3.53
N ILE A 182 0.66 -16.07 4.71
CA ILE A 182 -0.22 -17.19 5.05
C ILE A 182 -1.09 -16.77 6.24
N ARG A 183 -2.41 -16.91 6.09
CA ARG A 183 -3.42 -16.59 7.10
C ARG A 183 -4.36 -17.78 7.35
N GLN A 184 -5.14 -17.72 8.43
CA GLN A 184 -6.01 -18.82 8.82
C GLN A 184 -7.17 -19.07 7.86
N HIS A 185 -7.75 -18.00 7.32
CA HIS A 185 -8.94 -18.05 6.46
C HIS A 185 -8.76 -17.19 5.20
N PRO A 186 -9.43 -17.51 4.08
CA PRO A 186 -9.59 -16.57 2.98
C PRO A 186 -10.25 -15.29 3.45
N GLY A 187 -9.95 -14.18 2.82
CA GLY A 187 -10.51 -12.88 3.23
C GLY A 187 -10.11 -11.77 2.26
N VAL A 188 -10.38 -10.54 2.65
CA VAL A 188 -10.05 -9.38 1.84
C VAL A 188 -8.54 -9.10 1.87
N MET A 189 -8.01 -8.71 0.73
CA MET A 189 -6.77 -7.95 0.58
C MET A 189 -7.05 -6.75 -0.32
N HIS A 190 -6.18 -5.78 -0.35
CA HIS A 190 -6.28 -4.69 -1.33
C HIS A 190 -5.07 -4.67 -2.26
N LEU A 191 -5.28 -4.19 -3.49
CA LEU A 191 -4.26 -3.85 -4.47
C LEU A 191 -4.47 -2.40 -4.89
N ASP A 192 -3.51 -1.51 -4.55
CA ASP A 192 -3.61 -0.07 -4.81
C ASP A 192 -4.89 0.57 -4.25
N GLY A 193 -5.39 0.06 -3.10
CA GLY A 193 -6.62 0.50 -2.45
C GLY A 193 -7.90 -0.14 -3.00
N GLU A 194 -7.85 -1.00 -4.01
CA GLU A 194 -8.98 -1.78 -4.50
C GLU A 194 -9.12 -3.10 -3.73
N PRO A 195 -10.22 -3.33 -3.00
CA PRO A 195 -10.40 -4.57 -2.24
C PRO A 195 -10.72 -5.74 -3.18
N ILE A 196 -10.07 -6.86 -2.93
CA ILE A 196 -10.33 -8.12 -3.61
C ILE A 196 -10.35 -9.28 -2.60
N MET A 197 -11.06 -10.34 -2.92
CA MET A 197 -10.99 -11.59 -2.16
C MET A 197 -9.72 -12.35 -2.52
N ALA A 198 -8.98 -12.79 -1.51
CA ALA A 198 -7.81 -13.61 -1.68
C ALA A 198 -7.87 -14.85 -0.79
N ASP A 199 -7.15 -15.88 -1.19
CA ASP A 199 -7.06 -17.15 -0.49
C ASP A 199 -6.22 -17.03 0.79
N ARG A 200 -6.05 -18.13 1.50
CA ARG A 200 -5.21 -18.24 2.71
C ARG A 200 -3.74 -17.95 2.41
N ARG A 201 -3.28 -18.29 1.21
CA ARG A 201 -1.92 -18.04 0.75
C ARG A 201 -1.91 -16.96 -0.31
N ILE A 202 -1.06 -15.96 -0.11
CA ILE A 202 -0.86 -14.84 -1.02
C ILE A 202 0.63 -14.79 -1.32
N ASP A 203 1.01 -15.05 -2.57
CA ASP A 203 2.38 -14.97 -3.04
C ASP A 203 2.57 -13.63 -3.76
N ILE A 204 3.55 -12.85 -3.31
CA ILE A 204 3.83 -11.49 -3.79
C ILE A 204 5.26 -11.44 -4.31
N THR A 205 5.45 -10.88 -5.51
CA THR A 205 6.76 -10.75 -6.15
C THR A 205 6.93 -9.36 -6.76
N VAL A 206 8.17 -8.87 -6.81
CA VAL A 206 8.52 -7.65 -7.55
C VAL A 206 8.89 -8.03 -8.99
N GLU A 207 8.43 -7.24 -9.94
CA GLU A 207 8.89 -7.24 -11.33
C GLU A 207 9.64 -5.93 -11.60
N PRO A 208 10.97 -5.96 -11.62
CA PRO A 208 11.76 -4.76 -11.86
C PRO A 208 11.59 -4.26 -13.28
N LYS A 209 11.50 -2.94 -13.42
CA LYS A 209 11.47 -2.24 -14.74
C LYS A 209 10.39 -2.78 -15.69
N ALA A 210 9.17 -2.91 -15.17
CA ALA A 210 8.02 -3.44 -15.89
C ALA A 210 7.32 -2.43 -16.82
#